data_25a6502fe1e382d871d6f2217e29a6a1
#
_entry.id   25a6502fe1e382d871d6f2217e29a6a1
#
_cell.length_a   1.000
_cell.length_b   1.000
_cell.length_c   1.000
_cell.angle_alpha   90.00
_cell.angle_beta   90.00
_cell.angle_gamma   90.00
#
_symmetry.space_group_name_H-M   'P 1'
#
loop_
_entity.id
_entity.type
_entity.pdbx_description
1 polymer ?
#
loop_
_entity_poly.entity_id
_entity_poly.type
_entity_poly.pdbx_seq_one_letter_code
_entity_poly.pdbx_strand_id
1 'polypeptide(L)'
;MYPLDYGQAAGRIWDKQACFNLNVLSRVQPTGQQTTRPYLVQVLQRLLEESDVEPYQAEVIADSTWEYIDSDSTVRSTTGVEDSTYESMKPSYLAANGWMADKTELRAVYQVSGEIYQKIEPLVCAIPSDDWRLNVNTIEVEQAPILVAMFSPNLSSSDAVQLIEKRPFDGWDSVDEFLAESELTGLSDDVKKNAKGYLGVDSSFFELDAQVLVDDSRVRIRSLLQSTNRETVTVVRRRFGGISERVSDRSAE
;
A
#
# COMPACT_ATOMS: atom_id res chain seq x y z
N MET A 1 -0.69 25.82 12.31
CA MET A 1 -1.02 26.72 11.19
C MET A 1 0.20 27.57 10.87
N TYR A 2 0.51 27.71 9.60
CA TYR A 2 1.60 28.55 9.11
C TYR A 2 1.00 29.82 8.51
N PRO A 3 1.42 31.01 8.96
CA PRO A 3 0.98 32.29 8.37
C PRO A 3 1.56 32.43 6.96
N LEU A 4 0.74 32.93 6.04
CA LEU A 4 1.13 33.38 4.70
C LEU A 4 0.82 34.85 4.59
N ASP A 5 1.38 35.55 3.59
CA ASP A 5 1.19 37.00 3.40
C ASP A 5 -0.29 37.39 3.26
N TYR A 6 -1.11 36.51 2.70
CA TYR A 6 -2.54 36.75 2.45
C TYR A 6 -3.45 35.64 2.99
N GLY A 7 -2.98 34.84 3.98
CA GLY A 7 -3.82 33.75 4.49
C GLY A 7 -3.09 32.86 5.47
N GLN A 8 -3.58 31.63 5.59
CA GLN A 8 -3.02 30.62 6.48
C GLN A 8 -2.92 29.27 5.77
N ALA A 9 -1.88 28.51 6.09
CA ALA A 9 -1.75 27.12 5.67
C ALA A 9 -1.73 26.18 6.88
N ALA A 10 -2.38 25.04 6.74
CA ALA A 10 -2.29 23.92 7.68
C ALA A 10 -2.10 22.63 6.88
N GLY A 11 -1.32 21.70 7.41
CA GLY A 11 -1.09 20.44 6.72
C GLY A 11 -0.50 19.39 7.63
N ARG A 12 -0.54 18.15 7.13
CA ARG A 12 0.10 16.98 7.72
C ARG A 12 0.93 16.29 6.65
N ILE A 13 1.99 15.64 7.09
CA ILE A 13 2.83 14.79 6.25
C ILE A 13 2.73 13.38 6.82
N TRP A 14 2.45 12.42 5.95
CA TRP A 14 2.45 10.99 6.28
C TRP A 14 3.50 10.26 5.49
N ASP A 15 4.06 9.24 6.09
CA ASP A 15 4.90 8.28 5.40
C ASP A 15 4.04 7.45 4.42
N LYS A 16 4.49 7.33 3.19
CA LYS A 16 3.83 6.50 2.16
C LYS A 16 4.48 5.13 2.02
N GLN A 17 5.45 4.77 2.85
CA GLN A 17 6.02 3.43 2.92
C GLN A 17 5.51 2.63 4.13
N ALA A 18 4.54 3.17 4.87
CA ALA A 18 3.74 2.46 5.87
C ALA A 18 2.49 1.78 5.26
N CYS A 19 2.56 1.31 4.01
CA CYS A 19 1.47 0.65 3.30
C CYS A 19 2.03 -0.35 2.29
N PHE A 20 1.26 -1.35 1.90
CA PHE A 20 1.65 -2.27 0.82
C PHE A 20 1.55 -1.55 -0.53
N ASN A 21 2.67 -1.36 -1.21
CA ASN A 21 2.67 -0.71 -2.52
C ASN A 21 2.27 -1.70 -3.61
N LEU A 22 1.10 -1.51 -4.23
CA LEU A 22 0.60 -2.37 -5.29
C LEU A 22 1.59 -2.48 -6.47
N ASN A 23 2.29 -1.40 -6.80
CA ASN A 23 3.22 -1.35 -7.94
C ASN A 23 4.46 -2.22 -7.76
N VAL A 24 4.74 -2.74 -6.55
CA VAL A 24 5.83 -3.69 -6.34
C VAL A 24 5.58 -5.01 -7.08
N LEU A 25 4.32 -5.32 -7.40
CA LEU A 25 3.96 -6.53 -8.13
C LEU A 25 4.49 -6.53 -9.58
N SER A 26 4.79 -5.36 -10.16
CA SER A 26 5.39 -5.28 -11.50
C SER A 26 6.80 -5.90 -11.60
N ARG A 27 7.51 -6.03 -10.46
CA ARG A 27 8.82 -6.71 -10.41
C ARG A 27 8.72 -8.22 -10.31
N VAL A 28 7.54 -8.71 -10.01
CA VAL A 28 7.33 -10.14 -9.79
C VAL A 28 7.43 -10.86 -11.12
N GLN A 29 8.53 -11.60 -11.30
CA GLN A 29 8.71 -12.44 -12.47
C GLN A 29 8.11 -13.83 -12.21
N PRO A 30 7.41 -14.42 -13.18
CA PRO A 30 7.00 -15.80 -13.07
C PRO A 30 8.27 -16.67 -13.02
N THR A 31 8.42 -17.41 -11.94
CA THR A 31 9.57 -18.30 -11.74
C THR A 31 9.38 -19.61 -12.51
N GLY A 32 9.62 -19.62 -13.81
CA GLY A 32 9.66 -20.81 -14.65
C GLY A 32 8.39 -21.66 -14.60
N GLN A 33 8.52 -22.98 -14.55
CA GLN A 33 7.39 -23.93 -14.41
C GLN A 33 6.89 -24.08 -12.95
N GLN A 34 7.16 -23.13 -12.06
CA GLN A 34 6.76 -23.24 -10.67
C GLN A 34 5.28 -22.92 -10.52
N THR A 35 4.55 -23.87 -9.97
CA THR A 35 3.15 -23.78 -9.56
C THR A 35 2.96 -22.95 -8.27
N THR A 36 4.02 -22.35 -7.75
CA THR A 36 4.00 -21.61 -6.47
C THR A 36 3.80 -20.14 -6.74
N ARG A 37 2.76 -19.55 -6.17
CA ARG A 37 2.48 -18.11 -6.24
C ARG A 37 3.67 -17.33 -5.67
N PRO A 38 4.10 -16.23 -6.34
CA PRO A 38 5.19 -15.39 -5.86
C PRO A 38 4.91 -14.77 -4.50
N TYR A 39 5.96 -14.56 -3.68
CA TYR A 39 5.83 -14.09 -2.30
C TYR A 39 4.98 -12.82 -2.15
N LEU A 40 5.21 -11.78 -2.96
CA LEU A 40 4.45 -10.54 -2.84
C LEU A 40 2.97 -10.69 -3.24
N VAL A 41 2.66 -11.59 -4.16
CA VAL A 41 1.28 -11.93 -4.51
C VAL A 41 0.60 -12.69 -3.35
N GLN A 42 1.35 -13.60 -2.68
CA GLN A 42 0.88 -14.26 -1.46
C GLN A 42 0.64 -13.24 -0.34
N VAL A 43 1.53 -12.25 -0.16
CA VAL A 43 1.35 -11.17 0.82
C VAL A 43 0.07 -10.39 0.53
N LEU A 44 -0.21 -10.02 -0.72
CA LEU A 44 -1.46 -9.33 -1.07
C LEU A 44 -2.69 -10.20 -0.82
N GLN A 45 -2.66 -11.48 -1.20
CA GLN A 45 -3.74 -12.42 -0.89
C GLN A 45 -4.00 -12.46 0.61
N ARG A 46 -2.96 -12.65 1.41
CA ARG A 46 -3.09 -12.74 2.86
C ARG A 46 -3.60 -11.43 3.48
N LEU A 47 -3.16 -10.29 2.96
CA LEU A 47 -3.64 -8.98 3.39
C LEU A 47 -5.15 -8.80 3.13
N LEU A 48 -5.65 -9.32 2.02
CA LEU A 48 -7.07 -9.36 1.71
C LEU A 48 -7.84 -10.28 2.68
N GLU A 49 -7.29 -11.47 2.99
CA GLU A 49 -7.87 -12.39 3.97
C GLU A 49 -7.92 -11.77 5.38
N GLU A 50 -6.86 -11.10 5.82
CA GLU A 50 -6.83 -10.35 7.10
C GLU A 50 -7.80 -9.15 7.10
N SER A 51 -8.27 -8.74 5.93
CA SER A 51 -9.30 -7.71 5.75
C SER A 51 -10.71 -8.30 5.56
N ASP A 52 -10.97 -9.52 6.03
CA ASP A 52 -12.25 -10.24 5.93
C ASP A 52 -12.74 -10.42 4.48
N VAL A 53 -11.84 -10.69 3.54
CA VAL A 53 -12.18 -11.15 2.20
C VAL A 53 -12.13 -12.69 2.19
N GLU A 54 -13.12 -13.31 1.54
CA GLU A 54 -13.20 -14.75 1.43
C GLU A 54 -11.92 -15.30 0.74
N PRO A 55 -11.31 -16.41 1.23
CA PRO A 55 -9.98 -16.86 0.77
C PRO A 55 -9.86 -17.08 -0.73
N TYR A 56 -10.86 -17.71 -1.37
CA TYR A 56 -10.80 -17.90 -2.82
C TYR A 56 -10.91 -16.56 -3.59
N GLN A 57 -11.76 -15.65 -3.11
CA GLN A 57 -11.88 -14.32 -3.70
C GLN A 57 -10.60 -13.49 -3.48
N ALA A 58 -9.96 -13.59 -2.32
CA ALA A 58 -8.67 -12.98 -2.04
C ALA A 58 -7.58 -13.48 -2.99
N GLU A 59 -7.58 -14.79 -3.25
CA GLU A 59 -6.70 -15.42 -4.23
C GLU A 59 -6.89 -14.85 -5.64
N VAL A 60 -8.13 -14.82 -6.13
CA VAL A 60 -8.47 -14.28 -7.45
C VAL A 60 -8.08 -12.81 -7.57
N ILE A 61 -8.36 -12.00 -6.56
CA ILE A 61 -8.02 -10.57 -6.56
C ILE A 61 -6.50 -10.37 -6.57
N ALA A 62 -5.74 -11.12 -5.76
CA ALA A 62 -4.29 -10.99 -5.69
C ALA A 62 -3.63 -11.36 -7.02
N ASP A 63 -4.02 -12.47 -7.61
CA ASP A 63 -3.54 -12.90 -8.92
C ASP A 63 -3.93 -11.91 -10.02
N SER A 64 -5.20 -11.46 -10.04
CA SER A 64 -5.68 -10.48 -11.02
C SER A 64 -5.03 -9.10 -10.86
N THR A 65 -4.63 -8.71 -9.63
CA THR A 65 -3.90 -7.46 -9.41
C THR A 65 -2.49 -7.56 -9.98
N TRP A 66 -1.85 -8.70 -9.84
CA TRP A 66 -0.54 -8.95 -10.43
C TRP A 66 -0.59 -8.90 -11.96
N GLU A 67 -1.51 -9.63 -12.60
CA GLU A 67 -1.70 -9.61 -14.06
C GLU A 67 -2.08 -8.20 -14.56
N TYR A 68 -2.90 -7.46 -13.82
CA TYR A 68 -3.31 -6.09 -14.17
C TYR A 68 -2.14 -5.10 -14.24
N ILE A 69 -1.08 -5.33 -13.46
CA ILE A 69 0.07 -4.42 -13.31
C ILE A 69 1.27 -4.89 -14.13
N ASP A 70 1.37 -6.16 -14.48
CA ASP A 70 2.51 -6.65 -15.25
C ASP A 70 2.54 -6.04 -16.67
N SER A 71 3.57 -6.33 -17.45
CA SER A 71 3.82 -5.60 -18.71
C SER A 71 3.30 -6.31 -19.97
N ASP A 72 2.58 -7.42 -19.82
CA ASP A 72 2.05 -8.17 -20.96
C ASP A 72 0.59 -8.58 -20.72
N SER A 73 -0.03 -9.29 -21.63
CA SER A 73 -1.43 -9.71 -21.59
C SER A 73 -1.59 -11.23 -21.53
N THR A 74 -0.61 -11.92 -20.95
CA THR A 74 -0.60 -13.38 -20.89
C THR A 74 -0.85 -13.83 -19.45
N VAL A 75 -1.97 -14.46 -19.17
CA VAL A 75 -2.26 -15.02 -17.84
C VAL A 75 -1.18 -16.03 -17.45
N ARG A 76 -0.51 -15.80 -16.34
CA ARG A 76 0.53 -16.65 -15.77
C ARG A 76 0.19 -17.18 -14.39
N SER A 77 -0.70 -16.51 -13.70
CA SER A 77 -1.23 -16.93 -12.41
C SER A 77 -2.29 -18.03 -12.55
N THR A 78 -2.67 -18.63 -11.42
CA THR A 78 -3.64 -19.73 -11.42
C THR A 78 -5.08 -19.25 -11.58
N THR A 79 -5.42 -18.10 -10.98
CA THR A 79 -6.80 -17.61 -10.89
C THR A 79 -6.96 -16.16 -11.38
N GLY A 80 -5.87 -15.53 -11.81
CA GLY A 80 -5.90 -14.18 -12.36
C GLY A 80 -6.54 -14.09 -13.74
N VAL A 81 -6.82 -12.88 -14.14
CA VAL A 81 -7.47 -12.57 -15.42
C VAL A 81 -6.75 -11.45 -16.16
N GLU A 82 -6.92 -11.45 -17.47
CA GLU A 82 -6.33 -10.50 -18.40
C GLU A 82 -7.38 -9.86 -19.32
N ASP A 83 -6.94 -9.15 -20.34
CA ASP A 83 -7.72 -8.33 -21.27
C ASP A 83 -9.04 -8.96 -21.70
N SER A 84 -9.06 -10.25 -22.04
CA SER A 84 -10.27 -10.94 -22.50
C SER A 84 -11.42 -10.89 -21.48
N THR A 85 -11.09 -10.88 -20.19
CA THR A 85 -12.08 -10.74 -19.13
C THR A 85 -12.55 -9.28 -19.02
N TYR A 86 -11.62 -8.33 -19.01
CA TYR A 86 -11.94 -6.89 -18.91
C TYR A 86 -12.72 -6.37 -20.12
N GLU A 87 -12.43 -6.86 -21.33
CA GLU A 87 -13.19 -6.56 -22.54
C GLU A 87 -14.65 -7.02 -22.46
N SER A 88 -14.93 -8.11 -21.73
CA SER A 88 -16.27 -8.62 -21.54
C SER A 88 -17.11 -7.84 -20.54
N MET A 89 -16.51 -6.97 -19.74
CA MET A 89 -17.19 -6.17 -18.72
C MET A 89 -18.01 -5.02 -19.32
N LYS A 90 -18.82 -4.38 -18.48
CA LYS A 90 -19.62 -3.20 -18.84
C LYS A 90 -19.38 -2.07 -17.84
N PRO A 91 -18.74 -0.95 -18.26
CA PRO A 91 -18.14 -0.75 -19.59
C PRO A 91 -16.94 -1.68 -19.84
N SER A 92 -16.66 -1.95 -21.12
CA SER A 92 -15.49 -2.69 -21.56
C SER A 92 -14.23 -1.83 -21.40
N TYR A 93 -13.13 -2.43 -20.92
CA TYR A 93 -11.81 -1.81 -20.78
C TYR A 93 -10.71 -2.89 -20.88
N LEU A 94 -9.46 -2.50 -20.79
CA LEU A 94 -8.29 -3.39 -20.78
C LEU A 94 -7.56 -3.30 -19.44
N ALA A 95 -6.74 -4.28 -19.12
CA ALA A 95 -5.78 -4.18 -18.02
C ALA A 95 -4.84 -2.98 -18.27
N ALA A 96 -4.29 -2.42 -17.20
CA ALA A 96 -3.38 -1.27 -17.33
C ALA A 96 -2.03 -1.69 -17.91
N ASN A 97 -1.61 -2.93 -17.70
CA ASN A 97 -0.29 -3.49 -18.09
C ASN A 97 0.84 -2.53 -17.73
N GLY A 98 0.74 -1.98 -16.51
CA GLY A 98 1.66 -0.98 -15.98
C GLY A 98 1.29 -0.50 -14.60
N TRP A 99 2.10 0.39 -14.05
CA TRP A 99 1.90 0.90 -12.70
C TRP A 99 0.59 1.64 -12.55
N MET A 100 -0.11 1.35 -11.46
CA MET A 100 -1.24 2.16 -11.01
C MET A 100 -0.74 3.57 -10.65
N ALA A 101 -1.38 4.60 -11.20
CA ALA A 101 -1.10 5.98 -10.84
C ALA A 101 -1.68 6.32 -9.46
N ASP A 102 -2.73 5.61 -9.03
CA ASP A 102 -3.38 5.80 -7.73
C ASP A 102 -3.99 4.50 -7.23
N LYS A 103 -3.99 4.29 -5.89
CA LYS A 103 -4.60 3.10 -5.28
C LYS A 103 -6.09 2.90 -5.62
N THR A 104 -6.79 3.96 -6.04
CA THR A 104 -8.19 3.85 -6.46
C THR A 104 -8.36 3.02 -7.73
N GLU A 105 -7.31 2.83 -8.53
CA GLU A 105 -7.32 1.96 -9.70
C GLU A 105 -7.50 0.48 -9.34
N LEU A 106 -7.18 0.08 -8.10
CA LEU A 106 -7.50 -1.26 -7.61
C LEU A 106 -8.99 -1.61 -7.79
N ARG A 107 -9.88 -0.61 -7.82
CA ARG A 107 -11.31 -0.80 -8.08
C ARG A 107 -11.63 -1.25 -9.51
N ALA A 108 -10.68 -1.15 -10.41
CA ALA A 108 -10.79 -1.66 -11.77
C ALA A 108 -10.32 -3.13 -11.89
N VAL A 109 -9.68 -3.66 -10.86
CA VAL A 109 -9.24 -5.06 -10.86
C VAL A 109 -10.44 -6.00 -10.66
N TYR A 110 -10.40 -7.13 -11.36
CA TYR A 110 -11.43 -8.15 -11.34
C TYR A 110 -11.80 -8.57 -9.91
N GLN A 111 -13.08 -8.68 -9.62
CA GLN A 111 -13.68 -9.02 -8.32
C GLN A 111 -13.46 -8.01 -7.19
N VAL A 112 -12.81 -6.89 -7.40
CA VAL A 112 -12.72 -5.85 -6.37
C VAL A 112 -14.04 -5.06 -6.33
N SER A 113 -14.88 -5.39 -5.36
CA SER A 113 -16.10 -4.62 -5.07
C SER A 113 -15.77 -3.33 -4.31
N GLY A 114 -16.74 -2.40 -4.27
CA GLY A 114 -16.61 -1.18 -3.45
C GLY A 114 -16.41 -1.49 -1.96
N GLU A 115 -17.04 -2.55 -1.44
CA GLU A 115 -16.88 -2.99 -0.06
C GLU A 115 -15.47 -3.53 0.20
N ILE A 116 -14.96 -4.41 -0.65
CA ILE A 116 -13.59 -4.93 -0.55
C ILE A 116 -12.57 -3.79 -0.63
N TYR A 117 -12.77 -2.87 -1.58
CA TYR A 117 -11.90 -1.72 -1.69
C TYR A 117 -11.85 -0.88 -0.40
N GLN A 118 -12.99 -0.62 0.24
CA GLN A 118 -13.05 0.13 1.50
C GLN A 118 -12.28 -0.55 2.63
N LYS A 119 -12.29 -1.90 2.70
CA LYS A 119 -11.56 -2.67 3.70
C LYS A 119 -10.05 -2.60 3.49
N ILE A 120 -9.59 -2.74 2.24
CA ILE A 120 -8.16 -2.81 1.92
C ILE A 120 -7.52 -1.43 1.69
N GLU A 121 -8.31 -0.39 1.37
CA GLU A 121 -7.83 0.95 1.02
C GLU A 121 -6.86 1.57 2.04
N PRO A 122 -7.05 1.42 3.36
CA PRO A 122 -6.12 1.96 4.36
C PRO A 122 -4.74 1.28 4.36
N LEU A 123 -4.66 0.04 3.85
CA LEU A 123 -3.48 -0.82 3.93
C LEU A 123 -2.61 -0.77 2.67
N VAL A 124 -3.15 -0.24 1.55
CA VAL A 124 -2.46 -0.23 0.25
C VAL A 124 -2.18 1.17 -0.25
N CYS A 125 -1.19 1.28 -1.09
CA CYS A 125 -0.83 2.50 -1.83
C CYS A 125 -0.39 2.18 -3.27
N ALA A 126 -0.27 3.23 -4.09
CA ALA A 126 0.34 3.20 -5.41
C ALA A 126 1.46 4.25 -5.44
N ILE A 127 2.65 3.84 -5.05
CA ILE A 127 3.88 4.64 -5.15
C ILE A 127 4.49 4.36 -6.53
N PRO A 128 4.98 5.37 -7.26
CA PRO A 128 5.60 5.18 -8.56
C PRO A 128 7.04 4.64 -8.40
N SER A 129 7.15 3.47 -7.83
CA SER A 129 8.38 2.72 -7.61
C SER A 129 8.05 1.24 -7.45
N ASP A 130 8.84 0.41 -8.05
CA ASP A 130 8.84 -1.04 -7.84
C ASP A 130 9.87 -1.48 -6.79
N ASP A 131 10.77 -0.60 -6.34
CA ASP A 131 11.69 -0.81 -5.22
C ASP A 131 11.05 -0.32 -3.91
N TRP A 132 10.05 -1.07 -3.45
CA TRP A 132 9.32 -0.76 -2.23
C TRP A 132 9.87 -1.54 -1.03
N ARG A 133 9.89 -0.85 0.12
CA ARG A 133 10.15 -1.43 1.43
C ARG A 133 9.17 -0.85 2.43
N LEU A 134 8.54 -1.72 3.22
CA LEU A 134 7.71 -1.29 4.33
C LEU A 134 8.59 -0.68 5.42
N ASN A 135 8.34 0.58 5.79
CA ASN A 135 9.05 1.21 6.90
C ASN A 135 8.44 0.76 8.24
N VAL A 136 9.14 -0.12 8.94
CA VAL A 136 8.69 -0.65 10.23
C VAL A 136 8.61 0.40 11.34
N ASN A 137 9.29 1.53 11.16
CA ASN A 137 9.31 2.63 12.14
C ASN A 137 8.12 3.59 12.03
N THR A 138 7.31 3.48 10.98
CA THR A 138 6.20 4.42 10.74
C THR A 138 4.83 3.74 10.57
N ILE A 139 4.79 2.40 10.54
CA ILE A 139 3.50 1.69 10.55
C ILE A 139 2.79 1.93 11.89
N GLU A 140 1.48 2.07 11.82
CA GLU A 140 0.58 2.23 12.96
C GLU A 140 -0.17 0.91 13.22
N VAL A 141 -0.88 0.81 14.34
CA VAL A 141 -1.60 -0.41 14.74
C VAL A 141 -2.63 -0.82 13.68
N GLU A 142 -3.25 0.14 13.01
CA GLU A 142 -4.21 -0.09 11.93
C GLU A 142 -3.58 -0.80 10.72
N GLN A 143 -2.26 -0.72 10.56
CA GLN A 143 -1.52 -1.40 9.50
C GLN A 143 -0.90 -2.75 9.95
N ALA A 144 -1.15 -3.19 11.17
CA ALA A 144 -0.68 -4.50 11.66
C ALA A 144 -0.98 -5.67 10.70
N PRO A 145 -2.13 -5.71 9.98
CA PRO A 145 -2.40 -6.75 8.99
C PRO A 145 -1.32 -6.91 7.91
N ILE A 146 -0.56 -5.84 7.59
CA ILE A 146 0.54 -5.92 6.62
C ILE A 146 1.67 -6.80 7.16
N LEU A 147 2.03 -6.65 8.45
CA LEU A 147 3.03 -7.52 9.09
C LEU A 147 2.54 -8.96 9.17
N VAL A 148 1.28 -9.18 9.56
CA VAL A 148 0.67 -10.53 9.58
C VAL A 148 0.79 -11.18 8.21
N ALA A 149 0.46 -10.45 7.13
CA ALA A 149 0.56 -10.95 5.78
C ALA A 149 2.00 -11.25 5.36
N MET A 150 2.95 -10.39 5.70
CA MET A 150 4.37 -10.55 5.35
C MET A 150 5.04 -11.71 6.09
N PHE A 151 4.61 -12.01 7.32
CA PHE A 151 5.17 -13.09 8.14
C PHE A 151 4.24 -14.31 8.26
N SER A 152 3.24 -14.38 7.38
CA SER A 152 2.32 -15.54 7.33
C SER A 152 3.08 -16.86 7.10
N PRO A 153 2.60 -17.96 7.69
CA PRO A 153 1.38 -18.09 8.53
C PRO A 153 1.66 -17.94 10.04
N ASN A 154 2.80 -17.48 10.46
CA ASN A 154 3.33 -17.68 11.80
C ASN A 154 3.22 -16.45 12.73
N LEU A 155 2.94 -15.25 12.22
CA LEU A 155 2.73 -14.07 13.05
C LEU A 155 1.23 -13.87 13.27
N SER A 156 0.80 -13.81 14.53
CA SER A 156 -0.58 -13.51 14.87
C SER A 156 -0.86 -12.00 14.84
N SER A 157 -2.13 -11.62 14.68
CA SER A 157 -2.54 -10.21 14.71
C SER A 157 -2.21 -9.55 16.05
N SER A 158 -2.31 -10.29 17.18
CA SER A 158 -1.93 -9.78 18.50
C SER A 158 -0.44 -9.53 18.62
N ASP A 159 0.41 -10.42 18.08
CA ASP A 159 1.86 -10.26 18.12
C ASP A 159 2.31 -9.10 17.22
N ALA A 160 1.66 -8.92 16.06
CA ALA A 160 1.92 -7.80 15.17
C ALA A 160 1.59 -6.44 15.83
N VAL A 161 0.47 -6.36 16.56
CA VAL A 161 0.09 -5.16 17.33
C VAL A 161 1.12 -4.90 18.43
N GLN A 162 1.47 -5.92 19.24
CA GLN A 162 2.48 -5.78 20.30
C GLN A 162 3.83 -5.32 19.76
N LEU A 163 4.25 -5.87 18.62
CA LEU A 163 5.49 -5.48 17.94
C LEU A 163 5.48 -3.99 17.57
N ILE A 164 4.37 -3.47 17.04
CA ILE A 164 4.22 -2.05 16.70
C ILE A 164 4.24 -1.18 17.97
N GLU A 165 3.52 -1.59 19.01
CA GLU A 165 3.44 -0.84 20.28
C GLU A 165 4.75 -0.81 21.07
N LYS A 166 5.57 -1.84 20.92
CA LYS A 166 6.91 -1.93 21.54
C LYS A 166 7.99 -1.11 20.82
N ARG A 167 7.69 -0.57 19.66
CA ARG A 167 8.66 0.20 18.87
C ARG A 167 9.42 1.19 19.77
N PRO A 168 10.77 1.19 19.72
CA PRO A 168 11.57 2.17 20.44
C PRO A 168 11.18 3.61 20.09
N PHE A 169 11.37 4.54 21.01
CA PHE A 169 11.03 5.95 20.77
C PHE A 169 11.72 6.53 19.52
N ASP A 170 12.98 6.15 19.31
CA ASP A 170 13.77 6.57 18.14
C ASP A 170 13.63 5.60 16.95
N GLY A 171 12.79 4.57 17.06
CA GLY A 171 12.64 3.49 16.07
C GLY A 171 13.75 2.43 16.20
N TRP A 172 13.68 1.41 15.35
CA TRP A 172 14.74 0.43 15.18
C TRP A 172 15.82 0.99 14.25
N ASP A 173 17.08 0.80 14.60
CA ASP A 173 18.22 1.28 13.80
C ASP A 173 18.41 0.45 12.50
N SER A 174 17.93 -0.78 12.49
CA SER A 174 18.07 -1.68 11.35
C SER A 174 16.94 -2.70 11.26
N VAL A 175 16.75 -3.26 10.05
CA VAL A 175 15.82 -4.38 9.84
C VAL A 175 16.24 -5.61 10.64
N ASP A 176 17.54 -5.83 10.88
CA ASP A 176 18.01 -6.96 11.67
C ASP A 176 17.64 -6.82 13.16
N GLU A 177 17.67 -5.61 13.70
CA GLU A 177 17.19 -5.31 15.04
C GLU A 177 15.69 -5.56 15.16
N PHE A 178 14.89 -5.06 14.22
CA PHE A 178 13.46 -5.36 14.16
C PHE A 178 13.18 -6.87 14.10
N LEU A 179 13.91 -7.63 13.28
CA LEU A 179 13.74 -9.07 13.13
C LEU A 179 14.21 -9.88 14.37
N ALA A 180 14.94 -9.26 15.31
CA ALA A 180 15.38 -9.85 16.54
C ALA A 180 14.34 -9.72 17.68
N GLU A 181 13.25 -8.99 17.45
CA GLU A 181 12.18 -8.84 18.46
C GLU A 181 11.57 -10.18 18.86
N SER A 182 11.13 -10.26 20.12
CA SER A 182 10.64 -11.51 20.73
C SER A 182 9.48 -12.15 19.97
N GLU A 183 8.60 -11.35 19.42
CA GLU A 183 7.43 -11.76 18.65
C GLU A 183 7.82 -12.45 17.33
N LEU A 184 9.01 -12.14 16.82
CA LEU A 184 9.52 -12.69 15.57
C LEU A 184 10.53 -13.82 15.78
N THR A 185 11.01 -14.07 17.01
CA THR A 185 12.06 -15.09 17.24
C THR A 185 11.62 -16.52 16.93
N GLY A 186 10.32 -16.81 17.07
CA GLY A 186 9.74 -18.13 16.75
C GLY A 186 9.54 -18.42 15.26
N LEU A 187 9.77 -17.43 14.39
CA LEU A 187 9.58 -17.59 12.95
C LEU A 187 10.77 -18.31 12.31
N SER A 188 10.50 -19.13 11.28
CA SER A 188 11.55 -19.79 10.53
C SER A 188 12.42 -18.79 9.77
N ASP A 189 13.69 -19.16 9.52
CA ASP A 189 14.63 -18.33 8.77
C ASP A 189 14.14 -18.02 7.36
N ASP A 190 13.43 -18.95 6.72
CA ASP A 190 12.86 -18.73 5.38
C ASP A 190 11.80 -17.64 5.36
N VAL A 191 10.89 -17.63 6.35
CA VAL A 191 9.87 -16.58 6.49
C VAL A 191 10.53 -15.22 6.71
N LYS A 192 11.50 -15.15 7.63
CA LYS A 192 12.25 -13.91 7.89
C LYS A 192 13.02 -13.43 6.66
N LYS A 193 13.68 -14.34 5.95
CA LYS A 193 14.46 -14.05 4.75
C LYS A 193 13.59 -13.50 3.62
N ASN A 194 12.39 -14.08 3.41
CA ASN A 194 11.46 -13.60 2.41
C ASN A 194 10.98 -12.18 2.71
N ALA A 195 10.61 -11.91 3.96
CA ALA A 195 10.15 -10.59 4.38
C ALA A 195 11.28 -9.54 4.39
N LYS A 196 12.50 -9.91 4.82
CA LYS A 196 13.64 -8.99 5.02
C LYS A 196 13.93 -8.11 3.81
N GLY A 197 13.79 -8.67 2.59
CA GLY A 197 14.05 -7.94 1.34
C GLY A 197 13.06 -6.79 1.08
N TYR A 198 11.92 -6.79 1.78
CA TYR A 198 10.83 -5.83 1.62
C TYR A 198 10.56 -5.01 2.89
N LEU A 199 11.49 -5.02 3.84
CA LEU A 199 11.45 -4.21 5.05
C LEU A 199 12.49 -3.10 4.98
N GLY A 200 12.22 -1.99 5.64
CA GLY A 200 13.11 -0.86 5.79
C GLY A 200 12.86 -0.15 7.12
N VAL A 201 13.80 0.71 7.53
CA VAL A 201 13.72 1.54 8.74
C VAL A 201 13.62 3.02 8.42
N ASP A 202 13.63 3.38 7.13
CA ASP A 202 13.49 4.74 6.63
C ASP A 202 12.59 4.79 5.39
N SER A 203 12.26 6.02 4.97
CA SER A 203 11.36 6.26 3.85
C SER A 203 11.86 7.33 2.90
N SER A 204 11.51 7.16 1.63
CA SER A 204 11.77 8.12 0.57
C SER A 204 10.48 8.76 0.01
N PHE A 205 9.30 8.24 0.35
CA PHE A 205 8.03 8.74 -0.16
C PHE A 205 7.12 9.21 0.96
N PHE A 206 6.57 10.41 0.80
CA PHE A 206 5.71 11.07 1.78
C PHE A 206 4.50 11.69 1.09
N GLU A 207 3.37 11.75 1.77
CA GLU A 207 2.20 12.48 1.31
C GLU A 207 1.98 13.71 2.18
N LEU A 208 2.00 14.88 1.56
CA LEU A 208 1.54 16.13 2.16
C LEU A 208 0.06 16.32 1.83
N ASP A 209 -0.78 16.45 2.85
CA ASP A 209 -2.16 16.95 2.75
C ASP A 209 -2.22 18.30 3.42
N ALA A 210 -2.43 19.35 2.64
CA ALA A 210 -2.41 20.73 3.11
C ALA A 210 -3.67 21.47 2.66
N GLN A 211 -4.12 22.38 3.52
CA GLN A 211 -5.16 23.35 3.23
C GLN A 211 -4.58 24.76 3.28
N VAL A 212 -4.94 25.56 2.31
CA VAL A 212 -4.63 26.98 2.28
C VAL A 212 -5.96 27.75 2.36
N LEU A 213 -6.05 28.64 3.33
CA LEU A 213 -7.22 29.51 3.55
C LEU A 213 -6.79 30.95 3.25
N VAL A 214 -7.48 31.59 2.32
CA VAL A 214 -7.32 33.01 1.98
C VAL A 214 -8.70 33.65 2.01
N ASP A 215 -8.93 34.54 2.95
CA ASP A 215 -10.26 35.07 3.27
C ASP A 215 -11.27 33.92 3.43
N ASP A 216 -12.33 33.89 2.63
CA ASP A 216 -13.37 32.84 2.63
C ASP A 216 -13.06 31.69 1.64
N SER A 217 -11.92 31.74 0.97
CA SER A 217 -11.53 30.74 -0.04
C SER A 217 -10.63 29.67 0.57
N ARG A 218 -11.02 28.40 0.39
CA ARG A 218 -10.26 27.23 0.85
C ARG A 218 -9.76 26.41 -0.35
N VAL A 219 -8.49 26.11 -0.36
CA VAL A 219 -7.88 25.17 -1.33
C VAL A 219 -7.22 24.04 -0.56
N ARG A 220 -7.55 22.81 -0.92
CA ARG A 220 -6.87 21.61 -0.43
C ARG A 220 -5.93 21.08 -1.49
N ILE A 221 -4.72 20.73 -1.07
CA ILE A 221 -3.66 20.21 -1.91
C ILE A 221 -3.16 18.91 -1.30
N ARG A 222 -3.13 17.85 -2.10
CA ARG A 222 -2.41 16.61 -1.77
C ARG A 222 -1.24 16.45 -2.71
N SER A 223 -0.06 16.25 -2.15
CA SER A 223 1.17 16.08 -2.93
C SER A 223 1.92 14.84 -2.48
N LEU A 224 2.21 13.94 -3.43
CA LEU A 224 3.18 12.88 -3.22
C LEU A 224 4.58 13.48 -3.40
N LEU A 225 5.38 13.35 -2.37
CA LEU A 225 6.73 13.87 -2.27
C LEU A 225 7.72 12.72 -2.27
N GLN A 226 8.86 12.93 -2.90
CA GLN A 226 9.99 12.01 -2.85
C GLN A 226 11.23 12.72 -2.33
N SER A 227 11.95 12.08 -1.42
CA SER A 227 13.26 12.52 -0.93
C SER A 227 14.18 11.30 -0.81
N THR A 228 15.15 11.19 -1.71
CA THR A 228 16.10 10.06 -1.75
C THR A 228 17.39 10.34 -1.00
N ASN A 229 17.71 11.60 -0.75
CA ASN A 229 18.96 12.04 -0.12
C ASN A 229 18.75 12.75 1.22
N ARG A 230 17.51 12.84 1.72
CA ARG A 230 17.13 13.57 2.95
C ARG A 230 17.39 15.09 2.94
N GLU A 231 17.91 15.63 1.84
CA GLU A 231 18.23 17.05 1.70
C GLU A 231 17.25 17.76 0.76
N THR A 232 16.82 17.07 -0.28
CA THR A 232 15.95 17.62 -1.32
C THR A 232 14.64 16.88 -1.40
N VAL A 233 13.58 17.62 -1.68
CA VAL A 233 12.23 17.07 -1.85
C VAL A 233 11.72 17.41 -3.23
N THR A 234 11.30 16.39 -3.97
CA THR A 234 10.66 16.52 -5.28
C THR A 234 9.19 16.21 -5.19
N VAL A 235 8.36 17.04 -5.82
CA VAL A 235 6.92 16.76 -5.95
C VAL A 235 6.72 15.80 -7.12
N VAL A 236 6.32 14.58 -6.83
CA VAL A 236 6.06 13.53 -7.83
C VAL A 236 4.66 13.69 -8.44
N ARG A 237 3.68 13.99 -7.60
CA ARG A 237 2.28 14.17 -8.01
C ARG A 237 1.60 15.21 -7.13
N ARG A 238 0.72 16.01 -7.71
CA ARG A 238 -0.10 16.99 -6.99
C ARG A 238 -1.55 16.88 -7.42
N ARG A 239 -2.45 16.94 -6.45
CA ARG A 239 -3.90 16.98 -6.65
C ARG A 239 -4.49 18.16 -5.89
N PHE A 240 -5.46 18.80 -6.49
CA PHE A 240 -6.25 19.89 -5.89
C PHE A 240 -7.67 19.39 -5.61
N GLY A 241 -8.19 19.73 -4.43
CA GLY A 241 -9.49 19.25 -3.98
C GLY A 241 -9.48 17.77 -3.57
N GLY A 242 -10.66 17.20 -3.31
CA GLY A 242 -10.84 15.79 -2.99
C GLY A 242 -12.30 15.42 -2.77
N ILE A 243 -12.67 14.17 -3.10
CA ILE A 243 -14.03 13.64 -2.89
C ILE A 243 -14.41 13.65 -1.40
N SER A 244 -13.44 13.51 -0.50
CA SER A 244 -13.65 13.56 0.95
C SER A 244 -14.10 14.94 1.48
N GLU A 245 -13.90 16.03 0.74
CA GLU A 245 -14.39 17.34 1.14
C GLU A 245 -15.91 17.50 1.02
N ARG A 246 -16.56 16.68 0.20
CA ARG A 246 -18.02 16.76 0.01
C ARG A 246 -18.83 16.09 1.13
N VAL A 247 -18.18 15.33 2.00
CA VAL A 247 -18.86 14.49 3.01
C VAL A 247 -18.77 15.09 4.42
N SER A 248 -17.76 15.93 4.71
CA SER A 248 -17.49 16.40 6.08
C SER A 248 -18.31 17.60 6.53
N ASP A 249 -18.87 18.42 5.64
CA ASP A 249 -19.52 19.68 6.01
C ASP A 249 -21.05 19.61 6.11
N ARG A 250 -21.68 18.45 5.92
CA ARG A 250 -23.14 18.32 6.01
C ARG A 250 -23.69 17.78 7.34
N SER A 251 -22.82 17.48 8.29
CA SER A 251 -23.22 16.98 9.62
C SER A 251 -23.06 17.98 10.75
N ALA A 252 -22.86 19.26 10.43
CA ALA A 252 -22.70 20.35 11.39
C ALA A 252 -23.77 21.46 11.25
N GLU A 253 -24.95 21.13 10.68
CA GLU A 253 -26.17 21.97 10.79
C GLU A 253 -27.25 21.25 11.57
#